data_5876e799ad16f76a13cba66e2a87b937
#
_entry.id   5876e799ad16f76a13cba66e2a87b937
#
_cell.length_a   1.000
_cell.length_b   1.000
_cell.length_c   1.000
_cell.angle_alpha   90.00
_cell.angle_beta   90.00
_cell.angle_gamma   90.00
#
_symmetry.space_group_name_H-M   'P 1'
#
loop_
_entity.id
_entity.type
_entity.pdbx_description
1 polymer ?
#
loop_
_entity_poly.entity_id
_entity_poly.type
_entity_poly.pdbx_seq_one_letter_code
_entity_poly.pdbx_strand_id
1 'polypeptide(L)'
;MIVTTDIGNILYRDCKAFGIDIVPDGETLTGELKSERIVIHTKQQQPGTYWKKSFAEINLCVPDLSENEANTIRLNELEREAMKLFDDVVNTYDNTTYNYSIESIGTEADTALKCHYVNVRILFEVLNVK
;
A
#
# COMPACT_ATOMS: atom_id res chain seq x y z
N MET A 1 -10.95 -4.41 18.17
CA MET A 1 -11.57 -3.79 16.99
C MET A 1 -10.50 -3.10 16.16
N ILE A 2 -10.55 -3.26 14.85
CA ILE A 2 -9.61 -2.61 13.92
C ILE A 2 -10.36 -1.50 13.19
N VAL A 3 -9.80 -0.29 13.22
CA VAL A 3 -10.34 0.88 12.52
C VAL A 3 -9.41 1.28 11.38
N THR A 4 -9.79 2.26 10.58
CA THR A 4 -9.04 2.62 9.36
C THR A 4 -7.59 3.03 9.65
N THR A 5 -7.33 3.76 10.73
CA THR A 5 -5.95 4.10 11.10
C THR A 5 -5.13 2.88 11.48
N ASP A 6 -5.76 1.86 12.08
CA ASP A 6 -5.09 0.60 12.40
C ASP A 6 -4.69 -0.15 11.13
N ILE A 7 -5.53 -0.12 10.10
CA ILE A 7 -5.20 -0.71 8.79
C ILE A 7 -3.95 -0.04 8.24
N GLY A 8 -3.91 1.29 8.29
CA GLY A 8 -2.72 2.04 7.87
C GLY A 8 -1.47 1.63 8.65
N ASN A 9 -1.59 1.47 9.97
CA ASN A 9 -0.48 1.06 10.82
C ASN A 9 0.02 -0.36 10.52
N ILE A 10 -0.91 -1.28 10.26
CA ILE A 10 -0.57 -2.65 9.87
C ILE A 10 0.21 -2.66 8.56
N LEU A 11 -0.30 -1.95 7.55
CA LEU A 11 0.36 -1.87 6.25
C LEU A 11 1.69 -1.15 6.33
N TYR A 12 1.78 -0.09 7.15
CA TYR A 12 3.04 0.62 7.40
C TYR A 12 4.09 -0.35 7.96
N ARG A 13 3.71 -1.15 8.94
CA ARG A 13 4.60 -2.15 9.53
C ARG A 13 5.06 -3.17 8.49
N ASP A 14 4.12 -3.69 7.69
CA ASP A 14 4.43 -4.74 6.72
C ASP A 14 5.25 -4.21 5.55
N CYS A 15 5.04 -2.95 5.14
CA CYS A 15 5.79 -2.32 4.06
C CYS A 15 7.26 -2.05 4.41
N LYS A 16 7.64 -2.11 5.68
CA LYS A 16 9.04 -1.95 6.07
C LYS A 16 9.94 -2.98 5.41
N ALA A 17 9.39 -4.12 5.00
CA ALA A 17 10.15 -5.17 4.32
C ALA A 17 10.75 -4.72 3.00
N PHE A 18 10.21 -3.67 2.36
CA PHE A 18 10.76 -3.14 1.11
C PHE A 18 12.07 -2.37 1.32
N GLY A 19 12.35 -1.89 2.53
CA GLY A 19 13.52 -1.07 2.80
C GLY A 19 13.46 0.32 2.16
N ILE A 20 12.27 0.80 1.84
CA ILE A 20 12.02 2.10 1.21
C ILE A 20 11.35 3.00 2.24
N ASP A 21 11.70 4.28 2.26
CA ASP A 21 11.08 5.24 3.16
C ASP A 21 9.58 5.36 2.88
N ILE A 22 8.79 5.23 3.94
CA ILE A 22 7.34 5.31 3.86
C ILE A 22 6.92 6.72 4.29
N VAL A 23 6.05 7.35 3.50
CA VAL A 23 5.52 8.67 3.83
C VAL A 23 4.68 8.55 5.09
N PRO A 24 4.96 9.36 6.14
CA PRO A 24 4.16 9.33 7.35
C PRO A 24 2.69 9.64 7.09
N ASP A 25 1.83 9.06 7.90
CA ASP A 25 0.39 9.28 7.81
C ASP A 25 0.07 10.78 7.95
N GLY A 26 -0.78 11.27 7.07
CA GLY A 26 -1.16 12.67 7.05
C GLY A 26 -0.23 13.58 6.25
N GLU A 27 0.90 13.08 5.75
CA GLU A 27 1.80 13.84 4.90
C GLU A 27 1.54 13.52 3.42
N THR A 28 1.88 14.47 2.56
CA THR A 28 1.68 14.35 1.11
C THR A 28 2.99 14.65 0.39
N LEU A 29 3.30 13.85 -0.64
CA LEU A 29 4.43 14.12 -1.51
C LEU A 29 4.13 15.31 -2.41
N THR A 30 5.10 16.22 -2.53
CA THR A 30 4.99 17.39 -3.41
C THR A 30 6.30 17.60 -4.19
N GLY A 31 6.17 18.21 -5.38
CA GLY A 31 7.32 18.49 -6.23
C GLY A 31 7.91 17.22 -6.86
N GLU A 32 9.07 17.37 -7.45
CA GLU A 32 9.76 16.25 -8.11
C GLU A 32 10.25 15.24 -7.10
N LEU A 33 9.92 13.97 -7.31
CA LEU A 33 10.37 12.88 -6.45
C LEU A 33 11.87 12.61 -6.69
N LYS A 34 12.67 12.67 -5.64
CA LYS A 34 14.13 12.50 -5.73
C LYS A 34 14.61 11.09 -5.37
N SER A 35 13.80 10.36 -4.63
CA SER A 35 14.13 8.99 -4.22
C SER A 35 12.84 8.19 -4.08
N GLU A 36 12.97 6.88 -3.98
CA GLU A 36 11.82 6.00 -3.82
C GLU A 36 11.06 6.31 -2.53
N ARG A 37 9.74 6.21 -2.60
CA ARG A 37 8.86 6.42 -1.45
C ARG A 37 7.67 5.47 -1.55
N ILE A 38 7.14 5.11 -0.39
CA ILE A 38 5.90 4.34 -0.30
C ILE A 38 4.82 5.24 0.30
N VAL A 39 3.68 5.30 -0.36
CA VAL A 39 2.50 6.03 0.12
C VAL A 39 1.39 5.04 0.37
N ILE A 40 0.79 5.11 1.56
CA ILE A 40 -0.32 4.24 1.95
C ILE A 40 -1.57 5.08 2.09
N HIS A 41 -2.64 4.67 1.39
CA HIS A 41 -3.95 5.30 1.45
C HIS A 41 -4.96 4.30 1.96
N THR A 42 -5.65 4.64 3.05
CA THR A 42 -6.75 3.83 3.56
C THR A 42 -8.06 4.42 3.05
N LYS A 43 -9.03 3.54 2.81
CA LYS A 43 -10.36 3.94 2.36
C LYS A 43 -11.35 3.77 3.49
N GLN A 44 -12.52 4.36 3.33
CA GLN A 44 -13.59 4.25 4.30
C GLN A 44 -14.01 2.78 4.44
N GLN A 45 -14.14 2.32 5.69
CA GLN A 45 -14.60 0.97 5.99
C GLN A 45 -16.12 0.88 5.88
N GLN A 46 -16.59 -0.27 5.39
CA GLN A 46 -18.00 -0.63 5.43
C GLN A 46 -18.17 -1.74 6.47
N PRO A 47 -18.83 -1.48 7.59
CA PRO A 47 -19.03 -2.51 8.60
C PRO A 47 -19.98 -3.61 8.10
N GLY A 48 -19.61 -4.87 8.36
CA GLY A 48 -20.43 -6.04 8.08
C GLY A 48 -20.83 -6.74 9.36
N THR A 49 -21.56 -7.84 9.22
CA THR A 49 -22.04 -8.61 10.38
C THR A 49 -20.89 -9.32 11.08
N TYR A 50 -20.06 -10.03 10.32
CA TYR A 50 -18.94 -10.79 10.86
C TYR A 50 -17.60 -10.23 10.44
N TRP A 51 -17.51 -9.75 9.21
CA TRP A 51 -16.30 -9.21 8.63
C TRP A 51 -16.51 -7.77 8.21
N LYS A 52 -15.51 -6.96 8.50
CA LYS A 52 -15.43 -5.62 7.93
C LYS A 52 -14.50 -5.71 6.73
N LYS A 53 -14.98 -5.20 5.61
CA LYS A 53 -14.20 -5.14 4.38
C LYS A 53 -13.80 -3.70 4.10
N SER A 54 -12.56 -3.51 3.74
CA SER A 54 -12.04 -2.20 3.40
C SER A 54 -11.01 -2.34 2.31
N PHE A 55 -10.86 -1.29 1.51
CA PHE A 55 -9.80 -1.22 0.54
C PHE A 55 -8.73 -0.26 1.05
N ALA A 56 -7.48 -0.59 0.74
CA ALA A 56 -6.36 0.28 0.95
C ALA A 56 -5.51 0.26 -0.31
N GLU A 57 -4.75 1.30 -0.54
CA GLU A 57 -3.83 1.37 -1.66
C GLU A 57 -2.44 1.63 -1.16
N ILE A 58 -1.48 0.91 -1.73
CA ILE A 58 -0.07 1.11 -1.47
C ILE A 58 0.56 1.51 -2.80
N ASN A 59 1.17 2.68 -2.83
CA ASN A 59 1.85 3.19 -4.01
C ASN A 59 3.36 3.13 -3.77
N LEU A 60 4.04 2.32 -4.57
CA LEU A 60 5.48 2.17 -4.53
C LEU A 60 6.06 3.10 -5.60
N CYS A 61 6.46 4.31 -5.20
CA CYS A 61 6.83 5.38 -6.11
C CYS A 61 8.32 5.33 -6.45
N VAL A 62 8.62 5.35 -7.74
CA VAL A 62 9.99 5.29 -8.27
C VAL A 62 10.22 6.50 -9.17
N PRO A 63 11.26 7.31 -8.90
CA PRO A 63 11.59 8.45 -9.77
C PRO A 63 11.83 8.00 -11.21
N ASP A 64 11.40 8.81 -12.17
CA ASP A 64 11.67 8.57 -13.57
C ASP A 64 13.17 8.68 -13.86
N LEU A 65 13.64 7.91 -14.85
CA LEU A 65 15.05 7.95 -15.27
C LEU A 65 15.37 9.26 -15.99
N SER A 66 14.43 9.73 -16.78
CA SER A 66 14.48 11.01 -17.48
C SER A 66 13.06 11.49 -17.68
N GLU A 67 12.85 12.60 -18.38
CA GLU A 67 11.51 13.16 -18.57
C GLU A 67 10.57 12.12 -19.18
N ASN A 68 9.52 11.78 -18.43
CA ASN A 68 8.49 10.80 -18.81
C ASN A 68 9.02 9.38 -19.08
N GLU A 69 10.23 9.07 -18.63
CA GLU A 69 10.80 7.72 -18.82
C GLU A 69 10.75 6.94 -17.52
N ALA A 70 9.85 5.96 -17.47
CA ALA A 70 9.70 5.09 -16.31
C ALA A 70 10.91 4.18 -16.10
N ASN A 71 11.30 3.98 -14.85
CA ASN A 71 12.29 2.97 -14.47
C ASN A 71 11.60 1.60 -14.41
N THR A 72 11.38 1.00 -15.58
CA THR A 72 10.61 -0.24 -15.70
C THR A 72 11.25 -1.42 -15.00
N ILE A 73 12.58 -1.48 -14.95
CA ILE A 73 13.30 -2.55 -14.27
C ILE A 73 12.98 -2.53 -12.77
N ARG A 74 13.08 -1.36 -12.17
CA ARG A 74 12.80 -1.22 -10.73
C ARG A 74 11.33 -1.42 -10.41
N LEU A 75 10.43 -0.90 -11.25
CA LEU A 75 8.99 -1.11 -11.07
C LEU A 75 8.62 -2.58 -11.14
N ASN A 76 9.24 -3.32 -12.06
CA ASN A 76 9.01 -4.77 -12.18
C ASN A 76 9.47 -5.51 -10.92
N GLU A 77 10.63 -5.16 -10.38
CA GLU A 77 11.13 -5.76 -9.14
C GLU A 77 10.16 -5.53 -7.98
N LEU A 78 9.69 -4.29 -7.85
CA LEU A 78 8.76 -3.93 -6.77
C LEU A 78 7.41 -4.62 -6.91
N GLU A 79 6.90 -4.73 -8.14
CA GLU A 79 5.65 -5.42 -8.38
C GLU A 79 5.76 -6.90 -7.98
N ARG A 80 6.84 -7.56 -8.35
CA ARG A 80 7.07 -8.97 -7.98
C ARG A 80 7.22 -9.13 -6.47
N GLU A 81 7.93 -8.23 -5.83
CA GLU A 81 8.11 -8.25 -4.38
C GLU A 81 6.78 -8.04 -3.66
N ALA A 82 5.97 -7.10 -4.15
CA ALA A 82 4.64 -6.85 -3.59
C ALA A 82 3.73 -8.08 -3.71
N MET A 83 3.77 -8.76 -4.86
CA MET A 83 2.96 -9.96 -5.06
C MET A 83 3.33 -11.08 -4.10
N LYS A 84 4.58 -11.16 -3.68
CA LYS A 84 5.02 -12.14 -2.68
C LYS A 84 4.67 -11.70 -1.27
N LEU A 85 4.92 -10.43 -0.95
CA LEU A 85 4.75 -9.92 0.41
C LEU A 85 3.28 -9.87 0.83
N PHE A 86 2.39 -9.51 -0.08
CA PHE A 86 0.97 -9.29 0.21
C PHE A 86 0.06 -10.44 -0.22
N ASP A 87 0.63 -11.62 -0.46
CA ASP A 87 -0.14 -12.79 -0.86
C ASP A 87 -0.78 -13.43 0.38
N ASP A 88 -2.11 -13.27 0.48
CA ASP A 88 -2.94 -13.91 1.50
C ASP A 88 -2.36 -13.81 2.92
N VAL A 89 -2.20 -12.59 3.39
CA VAL A 89 -1.64 -12.32 4.72
C VAL A 89 -2.72 -12.51 5.78
N VAL A 90 -2.43 -13.31 6.80
CA VAL A 90 -3.31 -13.52 7.96
C VAL A 90 -2.52 -13.23 9.22
N ASN A 91 -3.07 -12.40 10.09
CA ASN A 91 -2.40 -12.05 11.34
C ASN A 91 -3.41 -11.50 12.35
N THR A 92 -2.92 -11.07 13.49
CA THR A 92 -3.73 -10.44 14.52
C THR A 92 -3.20 -9.05 14.86
N TYR A 93 -4.13 -8.17 15.22
CA TYR A 93 -3.82 -6.84 15.71
C TYR A 93 -4.83 -6.53 16.81
N ASP A 94 -4.34 -6.17 17.98
CA ASP A 94 -5.19 -5.87 19.14
C ASP A 94 -6.21 -7.00 19.39
N ASN A 95 -5.72 -8.25 19.39
CA ASN A 95 -6.51 -9.47 19.60
C ASN A 95 -7.61 -9.72 18.56
N THR A 96 -7.57 -9.00 17.45
CA THR A 96 -8.52 -9.19 16.35
C THR A 96 -7.81 -9.80 15.16
N THR A 97 -8.36 -10.89 14.63
CA THR A 97 -7.80 -11.56 13.45
C THR A 97 -8.23 -10.82 12.19
N TYR A 98 -7.30 -10.64 11.28
CA TYR A 98 -7.57 -10.06 9.97
C TYR A 98 -6.86 -10.86 8.89
N ASN A 99 -7.32 -10.68 7.67
CA ASN A 99 -6.58 -11.12 6.49
C ASN A 99 -6.64 -10.05 5.42
N TYR A 100 -5.61 -10.02 4.58
CA TYR A 100 -5.66 -9.17 3.39
C TYR A 100 -4.92 -9.82 2.24
N SER A 101 -5.30 -9.43 1.05
CA SER A 101 -4.70 -9.90 -0.19
C SER A 101 -4.75 -8.80 -1.24
N ILE A 102 -4.02 -9.00 -2.32
CA ILE A 102 -4.04 -8.06 -3.44
C ILE A 102 -5.34 -8.26 -4.22
N GLU A 103 -6.10 -7.18 -4.39
CA GLU A 103 -7.24 -7.18 -5.31
C GLU A 103 -6.80 -6.86 -6.73
N SER A 104 -5.93 -5.85 -6.87
CA SER A 104 -5.38 -5.48 -8.17
C SER A 104 -4.01 -4.85 -8.00
N ILE A 105 -3.19 -4.94 -9.04
CA ILE A 105 -1.84 -4.38 -9.03
C ILE A 105 -1.49 -3.94 -10.45
N GLY A 106 -0.78 -2.83 -10.56
CA GLY A 106 -0.34 -2.32 -11.85
C GLY A 106 0.49 -1.06 -11.67
N THR A 107 1.01 -0.54 -12.78
CA THR A 107 1.84 0.66 -12.76
C THR A 107 1.07 1.85 -13.32
N GLU A 108 1.30 3.01 -12.74
CA GLU A 108 0.68 4.26 -13.14
C GLU A 108 1.72 5.38 -13.12
N ALA A 109 1.45 6.45 -13.85
CA ALA A 109 2.32 7.62 -13.90
C ALA A 109 1.78 8.73 -13.00
N ASP A 110 2.69 9.46 -12.36
CA ASP A 110 2.38 10.71 -11.68
C ASP A 110 3.29 11.79 -12.27
N THR A 111 2.75 12.56 -13.20
CA THR A 111 3.53 13.57 -13.92
C THR A 111 3.95 14.73 -13.03
N ALA A 112 3.15 15.06 -12.03
CA ALA A 112 3.47 16.14 -11.09
C ALA A 112 4.69 15.81 -10.24
N LEU A 113 4.83 14.55 -9.83
CA LEU A 113 5.97 14.07 -9.05
C LEU A 113 7.12 13.60 -9.93
N LYS A 114 6.93 13.56 -11.24
CA LYS A 114 7.91 13.01 -12.21
C LYS A 114 8.33 11.59 -11.83
N CYS A 115 7.35 10.76 -11.58
CA CYS A 115 7.57 9.38 -11.20
C CYS A 115 6.53 8.46 -11.83
N HIS A 116 6.82 7.18 -11.75
CA HIS A 116 5.82 6.12 -11.94
C HIS A 116 5.73 5.36 -10.63
N TYR A 117 4.61 4.71 -10.39
CA TYR A 117 4.45 3.93 -9.17
C TYR A 117 3.70 2.63 -9.44
N VAL A 118 4.03 1.63 -8.62
CA VAL A 118 3.26 0.40 -8.57
C VAL A 118 2.10 0.65 -7.62
N ASN A 119 0.89 0.60 -8.15
CA ASN A 119 -0.32 0.74 -7.35
C ASN A 119 -0.78 -0.64 -6.93
N VAL A 120 -0.80 -0.90 -5.64
CA VAL A 120 -1.26 -2.16 -5.06
C VAL A 120 -2.55 -1.88 -4.32
N ARG A 121 -3.65 -2.41 -4.84
CA ARG A 121 -4.93 -2.29 -4.17
C ARG A 121 -5.15 -3.53 -3.31
N ILE A 122 -5.32 -3.30 -2.02
CA ILE A 122 -5.47 -4.34 -1.00
C ILE A 122 -6.93 -4.46 -0.60
N LEU A 123 -7.44 -5.69 -0.57
CA LEU A 123 -8.69 -6.00 0.09
C LEU A 123 -8.37 -6.48 1.50
N PHE A 124 -8.81 -5.70 2.47
CA PHE A 124 -8.57 -5.96 3.89
C PHE A 124 -9.87 -6.40 4.54
N GLU A 125 -9.85 -7.53 5.23
CA GLU A 125 -11.03 -8.08 5.90
C GLU A 125 -10.73 -8.30 7.37
N VAL A 126 -11.62 -7.83 8.22
CA VAL A 126 -11.48 -7.90 9.66
C VAL A 126 -12.65 -8.66 10.26
N LEU A 127 -12.37 -9.67 11.08
CA LEU A 127 -13.40 -10.37 11.80
C LEU A 127 -14.05 -9.39 12.79
N ASN A 128 -15.35 -9.18 12.64
CA ASN A 128 -16.10 -8.29 13.51
C ASN A 128 -16.50 -9.03 14.77
N VAL A 129 -15.61 -9.07 15.75
CA VAL A 129 -15.85 -9.74 17.03
C VAL A 129 -16.58 -8.78 17.96
N LYS A 130 -17.63 -9.28 18.57
CA LYS A 130 -18.38 -8.51 19.55
C LYS A 130 -17.73 -8.59 20.92
#